data_d3de72a85cdf08b17727787023c060d1
#
_entry.id   d3de72a85cdf08b17727787023c060d1
#
_cell.length_a   1.000
_cell.length_b   1.000
_cell.length_c   1.000
_cell.angle_alpha   90.00
_cell.angle_beta   90.00
_cell.angle_gamma   90.00
#
_symmetry.space_group_name_H-M   'P 1'
#
loop_
_entity.id
_entity.type
_entity.pdbx_description
1 polymer ?
#
loop_
_entity_poly.entity_id
_entity_poly.type
_entity_poly.pdbx_seq_one_letter_code
_entity_poly.pdbx_strand_id
1 'polypeptide(L)'
;MSYEQNRKKIEIDETSLDDLSGTLDEVLESIKYQYKLFSDRVSEACGFDTFVVIDGRLEYYRETETHHLVAYRWETCGEYALRIRELKAKKDSQTQKELELLAKLKEKYEN
;
A
#
# COMPACT_ATOMS: atom_id res chain seq x y z
N MET A 1 18.44 9.14 -5.69
CA MET A 1 17.49 8.73 -4.65
C MET A 1 17.80 7.30 -4.23
N SER A 2 17.91 7.06 -2.94
CA SER A 2 18.20 5.72 -2.46
C SER A 2 16.92 4.89 -2.37
N TYR A 3 17.06 3.59 -2.61
CA TYR A 3 15.99 2.61 -2.46
C TYR A 3 15.37 2.65 -1.06
N GLU A 4 16.21 2.70 -0.02
CA GLU A 4 15.76 2.67 1.37
C GLU A 4 14.87 3.84 1.76
N GLN A 5 15.11 5.02 1.18
CA GLN A 5 14.35 6.23 1.46
C GLN A 5 13.05 6.32 0.67
N ASN A 6 12.99 5.68 -0.50
CA ASN A 6 11.89 5.84 -1.45
C ASN A 6 11.06 4.58 -1.67
N ARG A 7 11.42 3.47 -1.03
CA ARG A 7 10.63 2.23 -1.11
C ARG A 7 9.25 2.43 -0.50
N LYS A 8 8.26 1.79 -1.09
CA LYS A 8 6.87 1.85 -0.62
C LYS A 8 6.50 0.63 0.18
N LYS A 9 5.54 0.80 1.09
CA LYS A 9 4.87 -0.31 1.75
C LYS A 9 3.82 -0.87 0.81
N ILE A 10 3.78 -2.18 0.67
CA ILE A 10 2.79 -2.87 -0.15
C ILE A 10 1.86 -3.61 0.79
N GLU A 11 0.56 -3.32 0.70
CA GLU A 11 -0.48 -4.03 1.46
C GLU A 11 -0.62 -5.44 0.92
N ILE A 12 -0.47 -6.44 1.79
CA ILE A 12 -0.53 -7.85 1.40
C ILE A 12 -1.74 -8.57 1.94
N ASP A 13 -2.29 -8.12 3.06
CA ASP A 13 -3.48 -8.74 3.64
C ASP A 13 -4.14 -7.77 4.62
N GLU A 14 -5.42 -8.01 4.90
CA GLU A 14 -6.21 -7.23 5.83
C GLU A 14 -7.21 -8.13 6.53
N THR A 15 -7.48 -7.87 7.80
CA THR A 15 -8.53 -8.56 8.55
C THR A 15 -9.24 -7.59 9.47
N SER A 16 -10.54 -7.80 9.67
CA SER A 16 -11.32 -7.03 10.62
C SER A 16 -11.13 -7.57 12.02
N LEU A 17 -11.11 -6.67 13.01
CA LEU A 17 -11.12 -7.05 14.42
C LEU A 17 -12.56 -7.22 14.88
N ASP A 18 -12.89 -8.41 15.39
CA ASP A 18 -14.20 -8.75 15.90
C ASP A 18 -14.20 -8.78 17.43
N ASP A 19 -15.39 -8.66 18.02
CA ASP A 19 -15.61 -8.80 19.49
C ASP A 19 -14.74 -7.86 20.34
N LEU A 20 -14.71 -6.56 19.99
CA LEU A 20 -14.05 -5.54 20.79
C LEU A 20 -15.01 -5.02 21.87
N SER A 21 -15.68 -5.92 22.57
CA SER A 21 -16.62 -5.60 23.66
C SER A 21 -16.24 -6.33 24.93
N GLY A 22 -16.57 -5.73 26.07
CA GLY A 22 -16.28 -6.30 27.37
C GLY A 22 -15.36 -5.39 28.19
N THR A 23 -14.70 -5.97 29.18
CA THR A 23 -13.72 -5.25 29.98
C THR A 23 -12.46 -4.94 29.14
N LEU A 24 -11.66 -4.00 29.61
CA LEU A 24 -10.40 -3.65 28.92
C LEU A 24 -9.50 -4.88 28.77
N ASP A 25 -9.40 -5.71 29.80
CA ASP A 25 -8.59 -6.93 29.76
C ASP A 25 -9.10 -7.92 28.71
N GLU A 26 -10.43 -8.07 28.62
CA GLU A 26 -11.06 -8.94 27.63
C GLU A 26 -10.81 -8.46 26.20
N VAL A 27 -10.92 -7.15 25.98
CA VAL A 27 -10.64 -6.51 24.68
C VAL A 27 -9.18 -6.71 24.28
N LEU A 28 -8.25 -6.48 25.21
CA LEU A 28 -6.82 -6.65 24.95
C LEU A 28 -6.47 -8.11 24.59
N GLU A 29 -7.05 -9.06 25.32
CA GLU A 29 -6.85 -10.48 25.03
C GLU A 29 -7.40 -10.87 23.66
N SER A 30 -8.56 -10.34 23.30
CA SER A 30 -9.16 -10.56 21.97
C SER A 30 -8.26 -10.02 20.85
N ILE A 31 -7.75 -8.81 21.02
CA ILE A 31 -6.85 -8.18 20.04
C ILE A 31 -5.57 -8.99 19.89
N LYS A 32 -4.97 -9.42 20.99
CA LYS A 32 -3.75 -10.24 20.97
C LYS A 32 -3.96 -11.56 20.23
N TYR A 33 -5.08 -12.21 20.47
CA TYR A 33 -5.42 -13.48 19.83
C TYR A 33 -5.60 -13.30 18.32
N GLN A 34 -6.38 -12.29 17.92
CA GLN A 34 -6.63 -11.99 16.51
C GLN A 34 -5.35 -11.56 15.79
N TYR A 35 -4.51 -10.78 16.45
CA TYR A 35 -3.20 -10.37 15.94
C TYR A 35 -2.32 -11.59 15.66
N LYS A 36 -2.26 -12.52 16.60
CA LYS A 36 -1.45 -13.75 16.45
C LYS A 36 -1.91 -14.59 15.27
N LEU A 37 -3.22 -14.82 15.16
CA LEU A 37 -3.79 -15.59 14.05
C LEU A 37 -3.49 -14.92 12.71
N PHE A 38 -3.65 -13.63 12.63
CA PHE A 38 -3.40 -12.86 11.42
C PHE A 38 -1.91 -12.87 11.07
N SER A 39 -1.04 -12.66 12.04
CA SER A 39 0.41 -12.69 11.86
C SER A 39 0.89 -14.04 11.34
N ASP A 40 0.39 -15.15 11.91
CA ASP A 40 0.73 -16.49 11.47
C ASP A 40 0.26 -16.74 10.03
N ARG A 41 -0.96 -16.33 9.70
CA ARG A 41 -1.50 -16.45 8.34
C ARG A 41 -0.67 -15.71 7.31
N VAL A 42 -0.29 -14.48 7.63
CA VAL A 42 0.52 -13.64 6.75
C VAL A 42 1.92 -14.22 6.57
N SER A 43 2.54 -14.70 7.65
CA SER A 43 3.86 -15.32 7.61
C SER A 43 3.87 -16.57 6.74
N GLU A 44 2.83 -17.39 6.81
CA GLU A 44 2.68 -18.57 5.95
C GLU A 44 2.52 -18.19 4.47
N ALA A 45 1.74 -17.13 4.20
CA ALA A 45 1.48 -16.68 2.83
C ALA A 45 2.69 -16.04 2.17
N CYS A 46 3.49 -15.27 2.94
CA CYS A 46 4.63 -14.50 2.41
C CYS A 46 5.97 -15.20 2.55
N GLY A 47 6.04 -16.24 3.37
CA GLY A 47 7.31 -16.88 3.76
C GLY A 47 7.93 -16.19 4.96
N PHE A 48 8.64 -16.98 5.76
CA PHE A 48 9.22 -16.51 7.02
C PHE A 48 10.41 -15.57 6.83
N ASP A 49 10.98 -15.52 5.62
CA ASP A 49 12.10 -14.63 5.30
C ASP A 49 11.65 -13.21 4.95
N THR A 50 10.36 -12.99 4.79
CA THR A 50 9.81 -11.68 4.46
C THR A 50 9.47 -10.90 5.72
N PHE A 51 10.06 -9.70 5.85
CA PHE A 51 9.74 -8.82 6.96
C PHE A 51 8.39 -8.15 6.72
N VAL A 52 7.44 -8.43 7.61
CA VAL A 52 6.07 -7.93 7.52
C VAL A 52 5.79 -7.01 8.69
N VAL A 53 5.17 -5.87 8.40
CA VAL A 53 4.71 -4.91 9.42
C VAL A 53 3.19 -5.01 9.50
N ILE A 54 2.65 -5.11 10.70
CA ILE A 54 1.21 -5.15 10.93
C ILE A 54 0.79 -3.90 11.68
N ASP A 55 -0.06 -3.10 11.06
CA ASP A 55 -0.58 -1.86 11.61
C ASP A 55 -2.08 -1.97 11.85
N GLY A 56 -2.57 -1.27 12.88
CA GLY A 56 -3.99 -1.09 13.10
C GLY A 56 -4.53 0.05 12.23
N ARG A 57 -5.72 -0.14 11.69
CA ARG A 57 -6.41 0.87 10.90
C ARG A 57 -7.84 1.04 11.42
N LEU A 58 -8.23 2.28 11.68
CA LEU A 58 -9.60 2.64 12.00
C LEU A 58 -10.25 3.20 10.73
N GLU A 59 -11.33 2.59 10.30
CA GLU A 59 -12.07 3.05 9.13
C GLU A 59 -13.48 3.47 9.52
N TYR A 60 -13.94 4.56 8.90
CA TYR A 60 -15.29 5.07 9.07
C TYR A 60 -16.06 4.83 7.78
N TYR A 61 -17.17 4.15 7.89
CA TYR A 61 -18.09 4.00 6.78
C TYR A 61 -19.50 4.39 7.24
N ARG A 62 -19.98 5.50 6.73
CA ARG A 62 -21.22 6.14 7.18
C ARG A 62 -21.10 6.47 8.68
N GLU A 63 -21.88 5.87 9.56
CA GLU A 63 -21.80 6.09 11.00
C GLU A 63 -21.14 4.92 11.73
N THR A 64 -20.54 4.00 10.99
CA THR A 64 -19.94 2.80 11.57
C THR A 64 -18.43 2.89 11.60
N GLU A 65 -17.84 2.68 12.77
CA GLU A 65 -16.42 2.58 12.97
C GLU A 65 -16.01 1.11 12.92
N THR A 66 -15.01 0.78 12.10
CA THR A 66 -14.47 -0.58 12.02
C THR A 66 -12.98 -0.56 12.26
N HIS A 67 -12.49 -1.54 13.02
CA HIS A 67 -11.08 -1.69 13.31
C HIS A 67 -10.53 -2.85 12.48
N HIS A 68 -9.40 -2.62 11.83
CA HIS A 68 -8.75 -3.60 10.96
C HIS A 68 -7.28 -3.76 11.33
N LEU A 69 -6.74 -4.94 11.07
CA LEU A 69 -5.30 -5.15 11.05
C LEU A 69 -4.89 -5.27 9.59
N VAL A 70 -3.88 -4.52 9.21
CA VAL A 70 -3.37 -4.51 7.84
C VAL A 70 -1.91 -4.91 7.86
N ALA A 71 -1.55 -5.89 7.03
CA ALA A 71 -0.19 -6.36 6.91
C ALA A 71 0.48 -5.73 5.67
N TYR A 72 1.68 -5.23 5.86
CA TYR A 72 2.48 -4.60 4.83
C TYR A 72 3.84 -5.26 4.73
N ARG A 73 4.39 -5.31 3.54
CA ARG A 73 5.80 -5.58 3.32
C ARG A 73 6.43 -4.42 2.56
N TRP A 74 7.73 -4.30 2.67
CA TRP A 74 8.44 -3.32 1.89
C TRP A 74 8.62 -3.83 0.46
N GLU A 75 8.57 -2.91 -0.47
CA GLU A 75 8.91 -3.12 -1.87
C GLU A 75 10.35 -3.65 -1.97
N THR A 76 10.58 -4.68 -2.77
CA THR A 76 11.93 -5.20 -3.03
C THR A 76 12.70 -4.25 -3.96
N CYS A 77 14.02 -4.42 -4.04
CA CYS A 77 14.85 -3.63 -4.97
C CYS A 77 14.38 -3.78 -6.41
N GLY A 78 14.01 -4.99 -6.82
CA GLY A 78 13.50 -5.26 -8.15
C GLY A 78 12.17 -4.58 -8.44
N GLU A 79 11.25 -4.66 -7.47
CA GLU A 79 9.95 -3.99 -7.56
C GLU A 79 10.10 -2.47 -7.61
N TYR A 80 11.00 -1.91 -6.79
CA TYR A 80 11.31 -0.50 -6.79
C TYR A 80 11.86 -0.05 -8.14
N ALA A 81 12.83 -0.78 -8.69
CA ALA A 81 13.42 -0.46 -9.98
C ALA A 81 12.39 -0.49 -11.10
N LEU A 82 11.50 -1.48 -11.09
CA LEU A 82 10.41 -1.59 -12.07
C LEU A 82 9.45 -0.40 -11.95
N ARG A 83 9.06 -0.03 -10.75
CA ARG A 83 8.17 1.10 -10.50
C ARG A 83 8.77 2.41 -10.99
N ILE A 84 10.05 2.67 -10.70
CA ILE A 84 10.75 3.88 -11.16
C ILE A 84 10.83 3.90 -12.69
N ARG A 85 11.10 2.76 -13.32
CA ARG A 85 11.13 2.65 -14.78
C ARG A 85 9.76 2.95 -15.40
N GLU A 86 8.69 2.43 -14.82
CA GLU A 86 7.33 2.68 -15.29
C GLU A 86 6.93 4.15 -15.13
N LEU A 87 7.28 4.77 -14.02
CA LEU A 87 7.03 6.20 -13.80
C LEU A 87 7.77 7.07 -14.81
N LYS A 88 9.02 6.73 -15.10
CA LYS A 88 9.84 7.45 -16.07
C LYS A 88 9.26 7.30 -17.49
N ALA A 89 8.88 6.09 -17.87
CA ALA A 89 8.27 5.84 -19.17
C ALA A 89 6.95 6.59 -19.33
N LYS A 90 6.13 6.63 -18.28
CA LYS A 90 4.87 7.36 -18.26
C LYS A 90 5.08 8.86 -18.39
N LYS A 91 6.09 9.40 -17.70
CA LYS A 91 6.45 10.82 -17.77
C LYS A 91 6.96 11.19 -19.15
N ASP A 92 7.83 10.36 -19.75
CA ASP A 92 8.35 10.58 -21.10
C ASP A 92 7.23 10.54 -22.14
N SER A 93 6.30 9.60 -22.03
CA SER A 93 5.12 9.50 -22.89
C SER A 93 4.24 10.73 -22.78
N GLN A 94 4.01 11.23 -21.58
CA GLN A 94 3.22 12.44 -21.34
C GLN A 94 3.90 13.68 -21.95
N THR A 95 5.20 13.82 -21.78
CA THR A 95 5.99 14.91 -22.35
C THR A 95 5.90 14.88 -23.88
N GLN A 96 6.01 13.71 -24.48
CA GLN A 96 5.91 13.55 -25.93
C GLN A 96 4.52 13.95 -26.45
N LYS A 97 3.46 13.58 -25.75
CA LYS A 97 2.09 13.99 -26.10
C LYS A 97 1.91 15.51 -26.03
N GLU A 98 2.49 16.15 -25.02
CA GLU A 98 2.46 17.60 -24.87
C GLU A 98 3.20 18.30 -26.01
N LEU A 99 4.35 17.78 -26.43
CA LEU A 99 5.11 18.31 -27.56
C LEU A 99 4.36 18.15 -28.87
N GLU A 100 3.70 17.04 -29.10
CA GLU A 100 2.86 16.80 -30.29
C GLU A 100 1.69 17.77 -30.33
N LEU A 101 1.03 17.98 -29.18
CA LEU A 101 -0.09 18.92 -29.08
C LEU A 101 0.37 20.34 -29.37
N LEU A 102 1.53 20.75 -28.84
CA LEU A 102 2.10 22.05 -29.08
C LEU A 102 2.43 22.27 -30.56
N ALA A 103 2.99 21.26 -31.22
CA ALA A 103 3.28 21.29 -32.65
C ALA A 103 2.03 21.47 -33.49
N LYS A 104 0.93 20.78 -33.14
CA LYS A 104 -0.36 20.91 -33.81
C LYS A 104 -0.96 22.28 -33.63
N LEU A 105 -0.90 22.84 -32.43
CA LEU A 105 -1.39 24.18 -32.16
C LEU A 105 -0.59 25.24 -32.92
N LYS A 106 0.72 25.10 -32.97
CA LYS A 106 1.61 25.98 -33.68
C LYS A 106 1.32 25.97 -35.17
N GLU A 107 1.15 24.81 -35.76
CA GLU A 107 0.79 24.64 -37.17
C GLU A 107 -0.58 25.29 -37.48
N LYS A 108 -1.56 25.15 -36.58
CA LYS A 108 -2.89 25.72 -36.72
C LYS A 108 -2.89 27.24 -36.72
N TYR A 109 -2.03 27.86 -35.88
CA TYR A 109 -2.03 29.33 -35.73
C TYR A 109 -1.01 30.06 -36.58
N GLU A 110 -0.05 29.37 -37.18
CA GLU A 110 0.95 29.97 -38.06
C GLU A 110 0.57 29.94 -39.53
N ASN A 111 -0.48 29.28 -39.88
CA ASN A 111 -1.01 29.26 -41.23
C ASN A 111 -2.14 30.29 -41.38
#